data_de53799ffedfef4881015c20259a9d88
#
_entry.id   de53799ffedfef4881015c20259a9d88
#
_cell.length_a   1.000
_cell.length_b   1.000
_cell.length_c   1.000
_cell.angle_alpha   90.00
_cell.angle_beta   90.00
_cell.angle_gamma   90.00
#
_symmetry.space_group_name_H-M   'P 1'
#
loop_
_entity.id
_entity.type
_entity.pdbx_description
1 polymer ?
#
loop_
_entity_poly.entity_id
_entity_poly.type
_entity_poly.pdbx_seq_one_letter_code
_entity_poly.pdbx_strand_id
1 'polypeptide(L)'
;MTVSLTFYADMLNGRQTPETVREYLAKHYAGEKFITVQPLGAEAESGGVLFSSARSGWDGLEIYVTGNEDRIMVTTRFDNLGKGASGAAIQCMNIVLGCEEDKGLTV
;
A
#
# COMPACT_ATOMS: atom_id res chain seq x y z
N MET A 1 -9.92 1.80 5.10
CA MET A 1 -9.76 0.35 5.36
C MET A 1 -8.29 0.01 5.45
N THR A 2 -7.95 -0.99 6.26
CA THR A 2 -6.61 -1.60 6.30
C THR A 2 -6.72 -3.09 6.05
N VAL A 3 -5.75 -3.64 5.32
CA VAL A 3 -5.61 -5.08 5.10
C VAL A 3 -4.17 -5.46 5.42
N SER A 4 -3.97 -6.48 6.24
CA SER A 4 -2.65 -6.92 6.67
C SER A 4 -2.41 -8.39 6.34
N LEU A 5 -1.20 -8.67 5.88
CA LEU A 5 -0.68 -10.01 5.66
C LEU A 5 0.57 -10.19 6.51
N THR A 6 0.56 -11.19 7.37
CA THR A 6 1.72 -11.57 8.19
C THR A 6 2.27 -12.91 7.73
N PHE A 7 3.59 -13.00 7.61
CA PHE A 7 4.28 -14.23 7.20
C PHE A 7 5.61 -14.38 7.94
N TYR A 8 6.11 -15.61 8.01
CA TYR A 8 7.43 -15.86 8.57
C TYR A 8 8.54 -15.38 7.63
N ALA A 9 9.61 -14.85 8.19
CA ALA A 9 10.73 -14.28 7.43
C ALA A 9 11.41 -15.27 6.47
N ASP A 10 11.31 -16.57 6.71
CA ASP A 10 11.87 -17.65 5.89
C ASP A 10 10.87 -18.31 4.93
N MET A 11 9.62 -17.82 4.86
CA MET A 11 8.61 -18.38 3.93
C MET A 11 8.80 -17.95 2.48
N LEU A 12 9.57 -16.89 2.25
CA LEU A 12 9.91 -16.42 0.91
C LEU A 12 11.25 -17.03 0.46
N ASN A 13 11.65 -16.80 -0.78
CA ASN A 13 12.91 -17.28 -1.34
C ASN A 13 14.13 -16.80 -0.52
N GLY A 14 14.52 -17.59 0.47
CA GLY A 14 15.50 -17.20 1.48
C GLY A 14 14.88 -16.36 2.61
N ARG A 15 15.68 -16.13 3.67
CA ARG A 15 15.27 -15.33 4.82
C ARG A 15 15.25 -13.86 4.45
N GLN A 16 14.11 -13.20 4.69
CA GLN A 16 13.91 -11.78 4.43
C GLN A 16 13.87 -10.98 5.74
N THR A 17 14.03 -9.67 5.62
CA THR A 17 13.85 -8.71 6.71
C THR A 17 12.76 -7.70 6.33
N PRO A 18 12.19 -6.96 7.29
CA PRO A 18 11.29 -5.84 6.94
C PRO A 18 11.93 -4.86 5.96
N GLU A 19 13.22 -4.58 6.10
CA GLU A 19 13.99 -3.70 5.21
C GLU A 19 14.02 -4.22 3.77
N THR A 20 14.37 -5.51 3.58
CA THR A 20 14.46 -6.09 2.24
C THR A 20 13.10 -6.19 1.57
N VAL A 21 12.05 -6.51 2.31
CA VAL A 21 10.68 -6.55 1.78
C VAL A 21 10.20 -5.15 1.40
N ARG A 22 10.43 -4.16 2.26
CA ARG A 22 10.10 -2.76 1.96
C ARG A 22 10.82 -2.25 0.71
N GLU A 23 12.11 -2.52 0.60
CA GLU A 23 12.93 -2.12 -0.55
C GLU A 23 12.44 -2.76 -1.85
N TYR A 24 12.12 -4.05 -1.82
CA TYR A 24 11.53 -4.74 -2.97
C TYR A 24 10.21 -4.09 -3.42
N LEU A 25 9.30 -3.84 -2.48
CA LEU A 25 8.01 -3.21 -2.80
C LEU A 25 8.19 -1.78 -3.31
N ALA A 26 9.09 -1.01 -2.72
CA ALA A 26 9.37 0.35 -3.16
C ALA A 26 9.95 0.39 -4.58
N LYS A 27 10.80 -0.56 -4.92
CA LYS A 27 11.34 -0.70 -6.27
C LYS A 27 10.29 -1.16 -7.27
N HIS A 28 9.45 -2.12 -6.87
CA HIS A 28 8.39 -2.67 -7.72
C HIS A 28 7.33 -1.61 -8.09
N TYR A 29 6.95 -0.77 -7.13
CA TYR A 29 5.96 0.29 -7.30
C TYR A 29 6.56 1.67 -7.58
N ALA A 30 7.86 1.74 -7.92
CA ALA A 30 8.51 3.00 -8.24
C ALA A 30 7.85 3.65 -9.48
N GLY A 31 7.41 4.89 -9.33
CA GLY A 31 6.75 5.64 -10.40
C GLY A 31 5.24 5.41 -10.52
N GLU A 32 4.67 4.49 -9.73
CA GLU A 32 3.21 4.28 -9.70
C GLU A 32 2.50 5.43 -9.00
N LYS A 33 1.57 6.07 -9.71
CA LYS A 33 0.85 7.25 -9.23
C LYS A 33 -0.08 6.95 -8.04
N PHE A 34 -0.67 5.75 -8.02
CA PHE A 34 -1.69 5.36 -7.05
C PHE A 34 -1.14 4.60 -5.83
N ILE A 35 0.13 4.23 -5.82
CA ILE A 35 0.70 3.37 -4.78
C ILE A 35 1.89 4.06 -4.13
N THR A 36 1.84 4.19 -2.81
CA THR A 36 2.92 4.75 -2.01
C THR A 36 3.44 3.71 -1.04
N VAL A 37 4.72 3.34 -1.14
CA VAL A 37 5.38 2.49 -0.15
C VAL A 37 6.03 3.39 0.90
N GLN A 38 5.50 3.35 2.11
CA GLN A 38 5.94 4.20 3.21
C GLN A 38 7.35 3.80 3.70
N PRO A 39 8.14 4.74 4.24
CA PRO A 39 9.40 4.39 4.88
C PRO A 39 9.17 3.50 6.11
N LEU A 40 10.16 2.70 6.48
CA LEU A 40 10.11 1.93 7.73
C LEU A 40 9.96 2.88 8.92
N GLY A 41 9.11 2.49 9.86
CA GLY A 41 8.85 3.29 11.05
C GLY A 41 7.85 4.43 10.84
N ALA A 42 7.26 4.59 9.66
CA ALA A 42 6.27 5.65 9.41
C ALA A 42 5.05 5.55 10.33
N GLU A 43 4.71 4.35 10.80
CA GLU A 43 3.63 4.15 11.78
C GLU A 43 3.92 4.83 13.13
N ALA A 44 5.18 5.08 13.46
CA ALA A 44 5.56 5.75 14.69
C ALA A 44 5.07 7.20 14.77
N GLU A 45 4.89 7.87 13.62
CA GLU A 45 4.35 9.25 13.56
C GLU A 45 2.93 9.35 14.13
N SER A 46 2.17 8.26 14.08
CA SER A 46 0.81 8.14 14.64
C SER A 46 0.77 7.28 15.92
N GLY A 47 1.89 7.20 16.65
CA GLY A 47 1.97 6.41 17.89
C GLY A 47 1.86 4.90 17.68
N GLY A 48 2.21 4.40 16.52
CA GLY A 48 2.12 2.98 16.15
C GLY A 48 0.71 2.54 15.73
N VAL A 49 -0.22 3.48 15.53
CA VAL A 49 -1.60 3.20 15.15
C VAL A 49 -1.87 3.65 13.72
N LEU A 50 -2.32 2.74 12.87
CA LEU A 50 -2.77 3.06 11.52
C LEU A 50 -4.30 3.20 11.50
N PHE A 51 -4.78 4.44 11.59
CA PHE A 51 -6.23 4.70 11.55
C PHE A 51 -6.80 4.36 10.17
N SER A 52 -7.73 3.41 10.13
CA SER A 52 -8.32 2.91 8.88
C SER A 52 -9.12 3.96 8.12
N SER A 53 -9.63 4.98 8.80
CA SER A 53 -10.40 6.09 8.21
C SER A 53 -9.54 7.26 7.71
N ALA A 54 -8.23 7.26 7.98
CA ALA A 54 -7.36 8.41 7.65
C ALA A 54 -7.23 8.71 6.14
N ARG A 55 -7.67 7.79 5.29
CA ARG A 55 -7.64 7.93 3.82
C ARG A 55 -9.04 7.93 3.20
N SER A 56 -10.05 8.32 3.94
CA SER A 56 -11.41 8.50 3.40
C SER A 56 -11.42 9.50 2.25
N GLY A 57 -12.02 9.12 1.11
CA GLY A 57 -12.11 9.96 -0.09
C GLY A 57 -10.84 10.02 -0.93
N TRP A 58 -9.84 9.22 -0.62
CA TRP A 58 -8.59 9.13 -1.40
C TRP A 58 -8.55 7.85 -2.25
N ASP A 59 -8.20 7.98 -3.53
CA ASP A 59 -8.21 6.86 -4.48
C ASP A 59 -6.86 6.14 -4.61
N GLY A 60 -5.89 6.49 -3.80
CA GLY A 60 -4.59 5.83 -3.73
C GLY A 60 -4.54 4.71 -2.68
N LEU A 61 -3.36 4.08 -2.58
CA LEU A 61 -3.07 3.00 -1.64
C LEU A 61 -1.69 3.21 -1.02
N GLU A 62 -1.61 3.09 0.30
CA GLU A 62 -0.35 3.09 1.04
C GLU A 62 0.02 1.68 1.47
N ILE A 63 1.30 1.37 1.41
CA ILE A 63 1.87 0.11 1.88
C ILE A 63 2.84 0.40 3.02
N TYR A 64 2.64 -0.26 4.14
CA TYR A 64 3.51 -0.27 5.31
C TYR A 64 4.14 -1.64 5.47
N VAL A 65 5.41 -1.70 5.80
CA VAL A 65 6.10 -2.94 6.16
C VAL A 65 6.59 -2.79 7.58
N THR A 66 6.20 -3.72 8.43
CA THR A 66 6.56 -3.78 9.85
C THR A 66 6.99 -5.19 10.20
N GLY A 67 7.49 -5.39 11.40
CA GLY A 67 7.84 -6.72 11.89
C GLY A 67 9.23 -6.77 12.50
N ASN A 68 9.76 -8.00 12.59
CA ASN A 68 11.04 -8.31 13.20
C ASN A 68 11.76 -9.41 12.41
N GLU A 69 12.79 -10.00 13.00
CA GLU A 69 13.58 -11.05 12.35
C GLU A 69 12.82 -12.37 12.09
N ASP A 70 11.70 -12.59 12.78
CA ASP A 70 10.92 -13.82 12.67
C ASP A 70 9.68 -13.67 11.80
N ARG A 71 9.01 -12.52 11.91
CA ARG A 71 7.73 -12.25 11.23
C ARG A 71 7.74 -10.88 10.60
N ILE A 72 7.24 -10.84 9.39
CA ILE A 72 7.07 -9.62 8.61
C ILE A 72 5.59 -9.42 8.35
N MET A 73 5.13 -8.20 8.51
CA MET A 73 3.75 -7.82 8.21
C MET A 73 3.75 -6.72 7.15
N VAL A 74 3.01 -6.95 6.09
CA VAL A 74 2.70 -5.95 5.06
C VAL A 74 1.27 -5.50 5.28
N THR A 75 1.09 -4.21 5.52
CA THR A 75 -0.23 -3.60 5.73
C THR A 75 -0.50 -2.59 4.64
N THR A 76 -1.64 -2.72 3.99
CA THR A 76 -2.14 -1.71 3.05
C THR A 76 -3.24 -0.88 3.71
N ARG A 77 -3.27 0.42 3.39
CA ARG A 77 -4.32 1.34 3.83
C ARG A 77 -4.87 2.10 2.62
N PHE A 78 -6.18 2.13 2.49
CA PHE A 78 -6.88 2.76 1.37
C PHE A 78 -8.34 3.06 1.72
N ASP A 79 -9.02 3.88 0.93
CA ASP A 79 -10.46 4.05 1.06
C ASP A 79 -11.20 2.85 0.45
N ASN A 80 -12.10 2.24 1.22
CA ASN A 80 -12.90 1.09 0.79
C ASN A 80 -13.80 1.41 -0.40
N LEU A 81 -14.31 2.63 -0.51
CA LEU A 81 -15.18 3.06 -1.61
C LEU A 81 -14.39 3.65 -2.78
N GLY A 82 -13.23 4.25 -2.51
CA GLY A 82 -12.30 4.76 -3.51
C GLY A 82 -11.49 3.63 -4.15
N LYS A 83 -10.24 3.48 -3.77
CA LYS A 83 -9.32 2.44 -4.31
C LYS A 83 -9.86 1.02 -4.14
N GLY A 84 -10.67 0.77 -3.10
CA GLY A 84 -11.28 -0.54 -2.85
C GLY A 84 -12.50 -0.87 -3.71
N ALA A 85 -13.08 0.09 -4.42
CA ALA A 85 -14.31 -0.10 -5.20
C ALA A 85 -14.36 0.82 -6.43
N SER A 86 -15.12 1.94 -6.36
CA SER A 86 -15.39 2.80 -7.52
C SER A 86 -14.15 3.48 -8.07
N GLY A 87 -13.21 3.88 -7.23
CA GLY A 87 -11.95 4.50 -7.67
C GLY A 87 -11.13 3.55 -8.54
N ALA A 88 -11.00 2.28 -8.16
CA ALA A 88 -10.32 1.28 -8.99
C ALA A 88 -11.06 1.02 -10.31
N ALA A 89 -12.40 1.01 -10.30
CA ALA A 89 -13.19 0.83 -11.51
C ALA A 89 -13.00 2.00 -12.49
N ILE A 90 -13.01 3.23 -11.99
CA ILE A 90 -12.74 4.44 -12.80
C ILE A 90 -11.32 4.44 -13.35
N GLN A 91 -10.33 4.07 -12.54
CA GLN A 91 -8.94 3.92 -12.98
C GLN A 91 -8.84 2.94 -14.16
N CYS A 92 -9.43 1.75 -14.04
CA CYS A 92 -9.46 0.76 -15.12
C CYS A 92 -10.18 1.28 -16.36
N MET A 93 -11.31 1.96 -16.20
CA MET A 93 -12.04 2.57 -17.30
C MET A 93 -11.19 3.62 -18.03
N ASN A 94 -10.50 4.47 -17.29
CA ASN A 94 -9.60 5.48 -17.86
C ASN A 94 -8.51 4.85 -18.74
N ILE A 95 -7.90 3.76 -18.27
CA ILE A 95 -6.88 3.01 -19.03
C ILE A 95 -7.48 2.46 -20.31
N VAL A 96 -8.64 1.81 -20.25
CA VAL A 96 -9.32 1.23 -21.43
C VAL A 96 -9.71 2.28 -22.46
N LEU A 97 -10.14 3.46 -22.00
CA LEU A 97 -10.53 4.57 -22.88
C LEU A 97 -9.37 5.43 -23.37
N GLY A 98 -8.14 5.13 -22.96
CA GLY A 98 -6.94 5.92 -23.31
C GLY A 98 -6.94 7.33 -22.71
N CYS A 99 -7.63 7.51 -21.59
CA CYS A 99 -7.60 8.74 -20.80
C CYS A 99 -6.40 8.75 -19.83
N GLU A 100 -6.12 9.92 -19.24
CA GLU A 100 -5.23 9.98 -18.06
C GLU A 100 -5.77 9.06 -16.98
N GLU A 101 -4.90 8.24 -16.42
CA GLU A 101 -5.26 7.16 -15.49
C GLU A 101 -6.01 7.67 -14.25
N ASP A 102 -5.66 8.86 -13.77
CA ASP A 102 -6.25 9.52 -12.59
C ASP A 102 -7.38 10.49 -12.91
N LYS A 103 -7.87 10.52 -14.15
CA LYS A 103 -8.94 11.43 -14.54
C LYS A 103 -10.20 11.21 -13.68
N GLY A 104 -10.59 12.25 -12.94
CA GLY A 104 -11.75 12.22 -12.05
C GLY A 104 -11.51 11.51 -10.72
N LEU A 105 -10.26 11.17 -10.39
CA LEU A 105 -9.85 10.54 -9.14
C LEU A 105 -9.02 11.49 -8.27
N THR A 106 -9.03 11.24 -6.97
CA THR A 106 -8.24 11.98 -5.97
C THR A 106 -7.04 11.14 -5.54
N VAL A 107 -5.86 11.51 -6.01
CA VAL A 107 -4.62 10.76 -5.75
C VAL A 107 -3.60 11.64 -5.03
#